data_94979b5fcee8af6a79e0627a43fd3e9b
#
_entry.id   94979b5fcee8af6a79e0627a43fd3e9b
#
_cell.length_a   1.000
_cell.length_b   1.000
_cell.length_c   1.000
_cell.angle_alpha   90.00
_cell.angle_beta   90.00
_cell.angle_gamma   90.00
#
_symmetry.space_group_name_H-M   'P 1'
#
loop_
_entity.id
_entity.type
_entity.pdbx_description
1 polymer ?
#
loop_
_entity_poly.entity_id
_entity_poly.type
_entity_poly.pdbx_seq_one_letter_code
_entity_poly.pdbx_strand_id
1 'polypeptide(L)'
;MGFKCGIVGLPNVGKSTLFNALTQTASAEAANFPFCTIEPNVGEVNVPDPRLDQLAAIAQSKEILPTRLTFVDIAGLVKGASKGEGLGNQFLANIREVDAIAYVLRCFEDENITHVEGKVDPLSDAETVETELMLADLESLEKRRPNLEKKAKGQDKDAKATLSVLDKVLAVLQEGKPARATDISEDERSIFRQLGLLTNKPVLYVANVDEDSAAEGNALSEKVKAQAAAEGAAFVVISAKIESELSGLEDEERDEFLNELGLEEPGLNRLIRAGYGLLDLITYFTAGPKETRAWTIQTGTLAPQAAGVIHTDFEKGFIRAETISFDDYVELNGEAGAKEKGKMRLEGKDYQVVDGDVLHFRFAN
;
A
#
# COMPACT_ATOMS: atom_id res chain seq x y z
N MET A 1 1.62 12.43 -6.78
CA MET A 1 0.47 11.50 -6.69
C MET A 1 0.81 10.52 -5.59
N GLY A 2 -0.04 10.41 -4.55
CA GLY A 2 0.18 9.45 -3.46
C GLY A 2 -0.28 8.05 -3.88
N PHE A 3 0.31 7.03 -3.28
CA PHE A 3 -0.11 5.64 -3.43
C PHE A 3 -1.33 5.36 -2.56
N LYS A 4 -2.30 4.61 -3.11
CA LYS A 4 -3.59 4.34 -2.46
C LYS A 4 -3.78 2.86 -2.19
N CYS A 5 -4.13 2.52 -0.96
CA CYS A 5 -4.53 1.17 -0.55
C CYS A 5 -6.04 1.16 -0.25
N GLY A 6 -6.81 0.36 -0.98
CA GLY A 6 -8.25 0.22 -0.77
C GLY A 6 -8.54 -0.80 0.33
N ILE A 7 -9.28 -0.42 1.35
CA ILE A 7 -9.76 -1.33 2.40
C ILE A 7 -11.09 -1.92 1.99
N VAL A 8 -11.16 -3.23 1.90
CA VAL A 8 -12.34 -3.99 1.46
C VAL A 8 -12.67 -5.07 2.47
N GLY A 9 -13.92 -5.40 2.61
CA GLY A 9 -14.39 -6.49 3.47
C GLY A 9 -15.91 -6.60 3.44
N LEU A 10 -16.42 -7.77 3.82
CA LEU A 10 -17.85 -8.00 3.98
C LEU A 10 -18.40 -7.15 5.16
N PRO A 11 -19.71 -6.97 5.25
CA PRO A 11 -20.30 -6.30 6.40
C PRO A 11 -19.94 -7.01 7.72
N ASN A 12 -19.77 -6.21 8.79
CA ASN A 12 -19.53 -6.69 10.16
C ASN A 12 -18.20 -7.43 10.39
N VAL A 13 -17.19 -7.18 9.55
CA VAL A 13 -15.82 -7.72 9.74
C VAL A 13 -14.89 -6.79 10.55
N GLY A 14 -15.38 -5.61 10.96
CA GLY A 14 -14.61 -4.60 11.68
C GLY A 14 -13.94 -3.56 10.76
N LYS A 15 -14.26 -3.55 9.47
CA LYS A 15 -13.69 -2.64 8.47
C LYS A 15 -13.82 -1.16 8.85
N SER A 16 -15.02 -0.72 9.21
CA SER A 16 -15.28 0.68 9.59
C SER A 16 -14.60 1.06 10.90
N THR A 17 -14.52 0.15 11.87
CA THR A 17 -13.80 0.37 13.12
C THR A 17 -12.32 0.60 12.85
N LEU A 18 -11.72 -0.25 12.01
CA LEU A 18 -10.33 -0.14 11.60
C LEU A 18 -10.06 1.17 10.84
N PHE A 19 -10.92 1.52 9.89
CA PHE A 19 -10.78 2.76 9.12
C PHE A 19 -10.93 4.00 10.00
N ASN A 20 -11.86 3.99 10.95
CA ASN A 20 -12.02 5.09 11.91
C ASN A 20 -10.78 5.25 12.79
N ALA A 21 -10.18 4.15 13.27
CA ALA A 21 -8.93 4.21 14.03
C ALA A 21 -7.78 4.80 13.20
N LEU A 22 -7.65 4.40 11.93
CA LEU A 22 -6.69 4.99 10.99
C LEU A 22 -6.90 6.51 10.81
N THR A 23 -8.16 6.94 10.62
CA THR A 23 -8.49 8.36 10.39
C THR A 23 -8.39 9.20 11.64
N GLN A 24 -8.65 8.65 12.82
CA GLN A 24 -8.45 9.34 14.10
C GLN A 24 -6.95 9.60 14.34
N THR A 25 -6.11 8.60 14.13
CA THR A 25 -4.65 8.75 14.22
C THR A 25 -4.17 9.80 13.22
N ALA A 26 -4.61 9.75 11.97
CA ALA A 26 -4.28 10.73 10.94
C ALA A 26 -4.74 12.16 11.31
N SER A 27 -5.92 12.31 11.92
CA SER A 27 -6.45 13.62 12.33
C SER A 27 -5.69 14.21 13.51
N ALA A 28 -5.27 13.40 14.48
CA ALA A 28 -4.42 13.83 15.58
C ALA A 28 -3.05 14.31 15.09
N GLU A 29 -2.45 13.60 14.14
CA GLU A 29 -1.20 13.98 13.51
C GLU A 29 -1.35 15.23 12.61
N ALA A 30 -2.48 15.35 11.88
CA ALA A 30 -2.76 16.46 10.99
C ALA A 30 -2.98 17.79 11.72
N ALA A 31 -3.39 17.77 12.99
CA ALA A 31 -3.52 18.99 13.81
C ALA A 31 -2.17 19.75 13.93
N ASN A 32 -1.07 19.06 13.71
CA ASN A 32 0.28 19.62 13.72
C ASN A 32 0.74 20.15 12.34
N PHE A 33 -0.03 19.91 11.25
CA PHE A 33 0.34 20.32 9.89
C PHE A 33 -0.82 21.05 9.19
N PRO A 34 -0.65 22.31 8.74
CA PRO A 34 -1.65 23.02 7.96
C PRO A 34 -1.78 22.40 6.55
N PHE A 35 -3.02 22.33 6.03
CA PHE A 35 -3.41 21.84 4.68
C PHE A 35 -3.72 20.36 4.49
N CYS A 36 -4.17 19.62 5.51
CA CYS A 36 -4.79 18.31 5.29
C CYS A 36 -6.26 18.47 4.87
N THR A 37 -6.59 18.02 3.67
CA THR A 37 -7.98 17.91 3.21
C THR A 37 -8.55 16.59 3.72
N ILE A 38 -9.63 16.65 4.51
CA ILE A 38 -10.35 15.44 4.94
C ILE A 38 -11.42 15.16 3.88
N GLU A 39 -11.18 14.17 3.03
CA GLU A 39 -12.19 13.64 2.12
C GLU A 39 -12.95 12.49 2.81
N PRO A 40 -14.27 12.39 2.65
CA PRO A 40 -15.02 11.23 3.15
C PRO A 40 -14.44 9.94 2.58
N ASN A 41 -14.25 8.93 3.42
CA ASN A 41 -13.70 7.62 3.06
C ASN A 41 -12.23 7.59 2.59
N VAL A 42 -11.47 8.65 2.82
CA VAL A 42 -10.03 8.72 2.52
C VAL A 42 -9.28 9.10 3.79
N GLY A 43 -8.28 8.31 4.17
CA GLY A 43 -7.40 8.55 5.31
C GLY A 43 -5.95 8.60 4.85
N GLU A 44 -5.28 9.74 5.05
CA GLU A 44 -3.82 9.83 4.87
C GLU A 44 -3.14 9.63 6.21
N VAL A 45 -2.27 8.63 6.30
CA VAL A 45 -1.56 8.26 7.52
C VAL A 45 -0.05 8.38 7.33
N ASN A 46 0.66 8.80 8.36
CA ASN A 46 2.11 8.81 8.34
C ASN A 46 2.65 7.37 8.33
N VAL A 47 3.69 7.13 7.54
CA VAL A 47 4.40 5.86 7.54
C VAL A 47 5.42 5.89 8.68
N PRO A 48 5.30 5.01 9.69
CA PRO A 48 6.24 4.97 10.80
C PRO A 48 7.63 4.56 10.31
N ASP A 49 8.61 5.45 10.50
CA ASP A 49 10.00 5.18 10.14
C ASP A 49 10.96 5.79 11.18
N PRO A 50 11.53 4.97 12.08
CA PRO A 50 12.39 5.46 13.15
C PRO A 50 13.70 6.09 12.64
N ARG A 51 14.07 5.86 11.37
CA ARG A 51 15.25 6.46 10.76
C ARG A 51 15.09 7.97 10.60
N LEU A 52 13.87 8.45 10.37
CA LEU A 52 13.58 9.86 10.17
C LEU A 52 13.95 10.70 11.40
N ASP A 53 13.60 10.23 12.59
CA ASP A 53 13.90 10.92 13.86
C ASP A 53 15.40 10.95 14.15
N GLN A 54 16.12 9.85 13.87
CA GLN A 54 17.57 9.76 14.03
C GLN A 54 18.29 10.75 13.12
N LEU A 55 17.89 10.83 11.84
CA LEU A 55 18.44 11.79 10.87
C LEU A 55 18.16 13.23 11.31
N ALA A 56 16.93 13.52 11.76
CA ALA A 56 16.53 14.85 12.21
C ALA A 56 17.32 15.31 13.44
N ALA A 57 17.57 14.41 14.38
CA ALA A 57 18.38 14.69 15.57
C ALA A 57 19.82 15.06 15.19
N ILE A 58 20.44 14.32 14.27
CA ILE A 58 21.81 14.61 13.78
C ILE A 58 21.86 15.90 12.99
N ALA A 59 20.90 16.13 12.09
CA ALA A 59 20.81 17.34 11.28
C ALA A 59 20.33 18.57 12.08
N GLN A 60 19.87 18.39 13.31
CA GLN A 60 19.28 19.44 14.17
C GLN A 60 18.13 20.16 13.46
N SER A 61 17.26 19.38 12.83
CA SER A 61 16.18 19.89 12.01
C SER A 61 15.09 20.54 12.86
N LYS A 62 14.53 21.64 12.34
CA LYS A 62 13.40 22.33 12.97
C LYS A 62 12.07 21.63 12.72
N GLU A 63 11.94 20.96 11.57
CA GLU A 63 10.74 20.25 11.14
C GLU A 63 11.10 18.83 10.74
N ILE A 64 10.22 17.90 11.08
CA ILE A 64 10.33 16.47 10.73
C ILE A 64 9.09 16.10 9.93
N LEU A 65 9.27 15.69 8.68
CA LEU A 65 8.18 15.45 7.73
C LEU A 65 8.19 13.98 7.28
N PRO A 66 7.33 13.14 7.86
CA PRO A 66 7.20 11.75 7.44
C PRO A 66 6.57 11.64 6.05
N THR A 67 6.76 10.51 5.41
CA THR A 67 5.99 10.14 4.23
C THR A 67 4.61 9.65 4.60
N ARG A 68 3.68 9.64 3.64
CA ARG A 68 2.27 9.29 3.87
C ARG A 68 1.82 8.19 2.93
N LEU A 69 0.92 7.35 3.43
CA LEU A 69 0.17 6.38 2.68
C LEU A 69 -1.33 6.72 2.76
N THR A 70 -2.01 6.62 1.64
CA THR A 70 -3.45 6.88 1.57
C THR A 70 -4.21 5.56 1.67
N PHE A 71 -5.12 5.47 2.63
CA PHE A 71 -6.12 4.40 2.71
C PHE A 71 -7.47 4.92 2.25
N VAL A 72 -8.19 4.09 1.49
CA VAL A 72 -9.53 4.40 0.99
C VAL A 72 -10.51 3.36 1.53
N ASP A 73 -11.51 3.78 2.30
CA ASP A 73 -12.59 2.89 2.72
C ASP A 73 -13.52 2.64 1.54
N ILE A 74 -13.48 1.44 1.01
CA ILE A 74 -14.35 1.04 -0.09
C ILE A 74 -15.58 0.37 0.52
N ALA A 75 -16.75 0.97 0.28
CA ALA A 75 -18.02 0.47 0.80
C ALA A 75 -18.21 -1.02 0.51
N GLY A 76 -18.72 -1.75 1.50
CA GLY A 76 -18.77 -3.22 1.48
C GLY A 76 -19.41 -3.79 0.22
N LEU A 77 -18.85 -4.88 -0.25
CA LEU A 77 -19.36 -5.66 -1.37
C LEU A 77 -20.72 -6.25 -1.02
N VAL A 78 -21.69 -6.08 -1.91
CA VAL A 78 -22.91 -6.86 -1.92
C VAL A 78 -22.76 -7.95 -2.98
N LYS A 79 -23.08 -9.20 -2.65
CA LYS A 79 -23.08 -10.33 -3.60
C LYS A 79 -23.86 -9.97 -4.86
N GLY A 80 -23.26 -10.16 -6.04
CA GLY A 80 -23.85 -9.74 -7.31
C GLY A 80 -23.40 -8.36 -7.80
N ALA A 81 -22.38 -7.76 -7.19
CA ALA A 81 -21.85 -6.45 -7.59
C ALA A 81 -21.38 -6.43 -9.05
N SER A 82 -20.86 -7.55 -9.56
CA SER A 82 -20.44 -7.73 -10.96
C SER A 82 -21.60 -7.63 -11.97
N LYS A 83 -22.85 -7.86 -11.54
CA LYS A 83 -24.03 -7.78 -12.44
C LYS A 83 -24.54 -6.35 -12.69
N GLY A 84 -23.84 -5.34 -12.18
CA GLY A 84 -23.93 -3.97 -12.69
C GLY A 84 -25.11 -3.13 -12.22
N GLU A 85 -25.77 -3.43 -11.11
CA GLU A 85 -26.81 -2.59 -10.57
C GLU A 85 -26.33 -1.73 -9.38
N GLY A 86 -26.40 -0.41 -9.54
CA GLY A 86 -26.27 0.56 -8.45
C GLY A 86 -24.92 0.57 -7.71
N LEU A 87 -24.94 0.17 -6.43
CA LEU A 87 -23.79 0.19 -5.52
C LEU A 87 -22.62 -0.69 -5.97
N GLY A 88 -22.87 -1.78 -6.72
CA GLY A 88 -21.84 -2.65 -7.26
C GLY A 88 -20.90 -1.95 -8.25
N ASN A 89 -21.45 -1.13 -9.13
CA ASN A 89 -20.64 -0.35 -10.09
C ASN A 89 -19.74 0.66 -9.38
N GLN A 90 -20.24 1.29 -8.32
CA GLN A 90 -19.46 2.25 -7.54
C GLN A 90 -18.33 1.54 -6.78
N PHE A 91 -18.59 0.37 -6.20
CA PHE A 91 -17.57 -0.47 -5.57
C PHE A 91 -16.44 -0.80 -6.55
N LEU A 92 -16.77 -1.31 -7.74
CA LEU A 92 -15.77 -1.66 -8.77
C LEU A 92 -15.01 -0.41 -9.27
N ALA A 93 -15.66 0.74 -9.36
CA ALA A 93 -15.01 2.00 -9.73
C ALA A 93 -13.98 2.41 -8.68
N ASN A 94 -14.33 2.35 -7.39
CA ASN A 94 -13.43 2.67 -6.30
C ASN A 94 -12.21 1.71 -6.25
N ILE A 95 -12.42 0.41 -6.51
CA ILE A 95 -11.31 -0.55 -6.62
C ILE A 95 -10.37 -0.19 -7.79
N ARG A 96 -10.87 0.35 -8.90
CA ARG A 96 -10.00 0.77 -10.02
C ARG A 96 -9.04 1.89 -9.64
N GLU A 97 -9.44 2.78 -8.75
CA GLU A 97 -8.68 3.97 -8.35
C GLU A 97 -7.57 3.73 -7.34
N VAL A 98 -7.52 2.56 -6.71
CA VAL A 98 -6.48 2.21 -5.74
C VAL A 98 -5.38 1.37 -6.36
N ASP A 99 -4.19 1.35 -5.74
CA ASP A 99 -3.02 0.64 -6.24
C ASP A 99 -2.88 -0.76 -5.65
N ALA A 100 -3.42 -0.98 -4.44
CA ALA A 100 -3.44 -2.26 -3.74
C ALA A 100 -4.76 -2.45 -2.98
N ILE A 101 -5.08 -3.69 -2.61
CA ILE A 101 -6.31 -4.04 -1.90
C ILE A 101 -5.97 -4.70 -0.57
N ALA A 102 -6.49 -4.15 0.54
CA ALA A 102 -6.44 -4.75 1.85
C ALA A 102 -7.78 -5.42 2.17
N TYR A 103 -7.80 -6.76 2.20
CA TYR A 103 -8.97 -7.53 2.60
C TYR A 103 -9.04 -7.64 4.11
N VAL A 104 -10.01 -6.96 4.74
CA VAL A 104 -10.30 -7.11 6.17
C VAL A 104 -11.20 -8.32 6.37
N LEU A 105 -10.67 -9.33 7.05
CA LEU A 105 -11.32 -10.61 7.26
C LEU A 105 -11.63 -10.81 8.76
N ARG A 106 -12.85 -11.22 9.04
CA ARG A 106 -13.28 -11.52 10.40
C ARG A 106 -12.69 -12.83 10.89
N CYS A 107 -11.79 -12.73 11.88
CA CYS A 107 -11.14 -13.86 12.53
C CYS A 107 -11.50 -13.91 14.05
N PHE A 108 -12.69 -13.51 14.42
CA PHE A 108 -13.20 -13.55 15.79
C PHE A 108 -14.66 -13.99 15.81
N GLU A 109 -15.10 -14.58 16.91
CA GLU A 109 -16.49 -14.93 17.17
C GLU A 109 -17.10 -13.95 18.17
N ASP A 110 -18.28 -13.43 17.87
CA ASP A 110 -19.07 -12.57 18.77
C ASP A 110 -20.54 -12.83 18.49
N GLU A 111 -21.26 -13.30 19.52
CA GLU A 111 -22.67 -13.64 19.43
C GLU A 111 -23.57 -12.41 19.16
N ASN A 112 -23.11 -11.22 19.52
CA ASN A 112 -23.84 -9.97 19.30
C ASN A 112 -23.64 -9.38 17.90
N ILE A 113 -22.68 -9.89 17.14
CA ILE A 113 -22.34 -9.42 15.79
C ILE A 113 -22.71 -10.51 14.78
N THR A 114 -23.81 -10.32 14.08
CA THR A 114 -24.27 -11.28 13.06
C THR A 114 -23.29 -11.32 11.87
N HIS A 115 -22.85 -12.53 11.48
CA HIS A 115 -22.11 -12.73 10.22
C HIS A 115 -23.09 -12.85 9.04
N VAL A 116 -22.77 -12.24 7.92
CA VAL A 116 -23.66 -12.18 6.72
C VAL A 116 -23.97 -13.58 6.18
N GLU A 117 -23.00 -14.49 6.19
CA GLU A 117 -23.15 -15.89 5.74
C GLU A 117 -23.55 -16.85 6.89
N GLY A 118 -23.85 -16.33 8.10
CA GLY A 118 -24.28 -17.12 9.26
C GLY A 118 -23.18 -17.93 9.95
N LYS A 119 -21.94 -17.96 9.42
CA LYS A 119 -20.77 -18.62 9.98
C LYS A 119 -19.54 -17.77 9.70
N VAL A 120 -18.63 -17.69 10.68
CA VAL A 120 -17.33 -17.04 10.49
C VAL A 120 -16.41 -17.96 9.71
N ASP A 121 -16.08 -17.60 8.48
CA ASP A 121 -15.14 -18.30 7.61
C ASP A 121 -14.35 -17.28 6.77
N PRO A 122 -13.20 -16.81 7.26
CA PRO A 122 -12.45 -15.75 6.62
C PRO A 122 -11.98 -16.09 5.19
N LEU A 123 -11.72 -17.36 4.89
CA LEU A 123 -11.31 -17.77 3.55
C LEU A 123 -12.48 -17.69 2.57
N SER A 124 -13.67 -18.14 2.98
CA SER A 124 -14.88 -18.02 2.18
C SER A 124 -15.26 -16.56 1.93
N ASP A 125 -15.06 -15.69 2.93
CA ASP A 125 -15.29 -14.25 2.81
C ASP A 125 -14.36 -13.62 1.77
N ALA A 126 -13.06 -13.96 1.80
CA ALA A 126 -12.07 -13.48 0.83
C ALA A 126 -12.41 -13.99 -0.59
N GLU A 127 -12.76 -15.26 -0.73
CA GLU A 127 -13.15 -15.87 -2.00
C GLU A 127 -14.39 -15.21 -2.61
N THR A 128 -15.37 -14.84 -1.78
CA THR A 128 -16.58 -14.13 -2.23
C THR A 128 -16.22 -12.78 -2.87
N VAL A 129 -15.36 -11.99 -2.23
CA VAL A 129 -14.91 -10.70 -2.77
C VAL A 129 -14.09 -10.91 -4.05
N GLU A 130 -13.13 -11.81 -4.02
CA GLU A 130 -12.25 -12.08 -5.16
C GLU A 130 -13.03 -12.57 -6.39
N THR A 131 -14.04 -13.41 -6.19
CA THR A 131 -14.90 -13.92 -7.27
C THR A 131 -15.64 -12.78 -7.99
N GLU A 132 -16.19 -11.82 -7.25
CA GLU A 132 -16.88 -10.67 -7.86
C GLU A 132 -15.90 -9.79 -8.68
N LEU A 133 -14.66 -9.63 -8.20
CA LEU A 133 -13.62 -8.91 -8.94
C LEU A 133 -13.19 -9.65 -10.21
N MET A 134 -13.02 -10.97 -10.13
CA MET A 134 -12.70 -11.83 -11.29
C MET A 134 -13.79 -11.80 -12.34
N LEU A 135 -15.06 -11.86 -11.93
CA LEU A 135 -16.20 -11.78 -12.86
C LEU A 135 -16.24 -10.42 -13.60
N ALA A 136 -15.94 -9.32 -12.88
CA ALA A 136 -15.86 -8.01 -13.50
C ALA A 136 -14.69 -7.89 -14.49
N ASP A 137 -13.54 -8.49 -14.18
CA ASP A 137 -12.39 -8.54 -15.09
C ASP A 137 -12.72 -9.37 -16.33
N LEU A 138 -13.32 -10.54 -16.14
CA LEU A 138 -13.74 -11.45 -17.22
C LEU A 138 -14.67 -10.72 -18.20
N GLU A 139 -15.73 -10.09 -17.70
CA GLU A 139 -16.68 -9.31 -18.51
C GLU A 139 -15.98 -8.17 -19.27
N SER A 140 -15.07 -7.45 -18.62
CA SER A 140 -14.30 -6.38 -19.22
C SER A 140 -13.44 -6.87 -20.40
N LEU A 141 -12.74 -8.00 -20.22
CA LEU A 141 -11.88 -8.55 -21.26
C LEU A 141 -12.68 -9.15 -22.42
N GLU A 142 -13.77 -9.87 -22.13
CA GLU A 142 -14.65 -10.43 -23.16
C GLU A 142 -15.26 -9.32 -24.06
N LYS A 143 -15.64 -8.17 -23.49
CA LYS A 143 -16.12 -7.02 -24.25
C LYS A 143 -15.05 -6.38 -25.15
N ARG A 144 -13.78 -6.39 -24.73
CA ARG A 144 -12.66 -5.80 -25.47
C ARG A 144 -12.16 -6.72 -26.59
N ARG A 145 -12.22 -8.02 -26.39
CA ARG A 145 -11.64 -9.05 -27.25
C ARG A 145 -12.04 -8.93 -28.73
N PRO A 146 -13.35 -8.80 -29.11
CA PRO A 146 -13.76 -8.74 -30.51
C PRO A 146 -13.17 -7.55 -31.29
N ASN A 147 -13.03 -6.39 -30.63
CA ASN A 147 -12.43 -5.20 -31.25
C ASN A 147 -10.93 -5.40 -31.49
N LEU A 148 -10.21 -5.99 -30.51
CA LEU A 148 -8.80 -6.32 -30.65
C LEU A 148 -8.56 -7.35 -31.76
N GLU A 149 -9.40 -8.39 -31.84
CA GLU A 149 -9.34 -9.39 -32.94
C GLU A 149 -9.49 -8.73 -34.33
N LYS A 150 -10.45 -7.80 -34.46
CA LYS A 150 -10.66 -7.06 -35.71
C LYS A 150 -9.43 -6.24 -36.11
N LYS A 151 -8.83 -5.51 -35.15
CA LYS A 151 -7.61 -4.73 -35.38
C LYS A 151 -6.40 -5.63 -35.69
N ALA A 152 -6.25 -6.73 -34.97
CA ALA A 152 -5.17 -7.69 -35.19
C ALA A 152 -5.22 -8.35 -36.58
N LYS A 153 -6.42 -8.63 -37.11
CA LYS A 153 -6.62 -9.09 -38.51
C LYS A 153 -6.20 -8.01 -39.53
N GLY A 154 -6.32 -6.71 -39.18
CA GLY A 154 -5.82 -5.59 -39.96
C GLY A 154 -4.29 -5.36 -39.87
N GLN A 155 -3.54 -6.31 -39.35
CA GLN A 155 -2.07 -6.29 -39.18
C GLN A 155 -1.53 -5.25 -38.17
N ASP A 156 -2.36 -4.74 -37.28
CA ASP A 156 -1.96 -3.92 -36.14
C ASP A 156 -1.14 -4.77 -35.16
N LYS A 157 0.17 -4.43 -35.02
CA LYS A 157 1.10 -5.17 -34.16
C LYS A 157 0.78 -5.04 -32.69
N ASP A 158 0.37 -3.84 -32.26
CA ASP A 158 0.05 -3.55 -30.86
C ASP A 158 -1.23 -4.27 -30.46
N ALA A 159 -2.23 -4.30 -31.36
CA ALA A 159 -3.44 -5.08 -31.13
C ALA A 159 -3.17 -6.60 -31.05
N LYS A 160 -2.24 -7.14 -31.84
CA LYS A 160 -1.82 -8.55 -31.76
C LYS A 160 -1.16 -8.87 -30.42
N ALA A 161 -0.23 -8.02 -29.98
CA ALA A 161 0.44 -8.18 -28.70
C ALA A 161 -0.55 -8.10 -27.51
N THR A 162 -1.45 -7.10 -27.55
CA THR A 162 -2.48 -6.92 -26.53
C THR A 162 -3.45 -8.11 -26.50
N LEU A 163 -3.87 -8.62 -27.65
CA LEU A 163 -4.76 -9.78 -27.73
C LEU A 163 -4.10 -11.04 -27.15
N SER A 164 -2.82 -11.26 -27.42
CA SER A 164 -2.06 -12.40 -26.87
C SER A 164 -2.05 -12.37 -25.33
N VAL A 165 -1.77 -11.22 -24.72
CA VAL A 165 -1.78 -11.05 -23.26
C VAL A 165 -3.20 -11.22 -22.71
N LEU A 166 -4.18 -10.62 -23.36
CA LEU A 166 -5.59 -10.73 -22.98
C LEU A 166 -6.07 -12.18 -22.97
N ASP A 167 -5.75 -12.98 -23.99
CA ASP A 167 -6.13 -14.39 -24.08
C ASP A 167 -5.49 -15.24 -22.99
N LYS A 168 -4.24 -14.96 -22.60
CA LYS A 168 -3.58 -15.59 -21.44
C LYS A 168 -4.34 -15.32 -20.14
N VAL A 169 -4.72 -14.05 -19.92
CA VAL A 169 -5.45 -13.65 -18.70
C VAL A 169 -6.85 -14.27 -18.67
N LEU A 170 -7.56 -14.26 -19.81
CA LEU A 170 -8.88 -14.87 -19.91
C LEU A 170 -8.84 -16.35 -19.52
N ALA A 171 -7.83 -17.10 -19.96
CA ALA A 171 -7.69 -18.52 -19.62
C ALA A 171 -7.54 -18.70 -18.10
N VAL A 172 -6.74 -17.87 -17.43
CA VAL A 172 -6.54 -17.91 -15.97
C VAL A 172 -7.81 -17.55 -15.22
N LEU A 173 -8.51 -16.51 -15.63
CA LEU A 173 -9.79 -16.11 -15.01
C LEU A 173 -10.87 -17.19 -15.19
N GLN A 174 -10.93 -17.85 -16.34
CA GLN A 174 -11.86 -18.96 -16.62
C GLN A 174 -11.57 -20.21 -15.78
N GLU A 175 -10.32 -20.39 -15.33
CA GLU A 175 -9.94 -21.41 -14.34
C GLU A 175 -10.31 -21.02 -12.90
N GLY A 176 -10.91 -19.84 -12.68
CA GLY A 176 -11.25 -19.34 -11.34
C GLY A 176 -10.04 -18.82 -10.57
N LYS A 177 -9.00 -18.35 -11.27
CA LYS A 177 -7.82 -17.74 -10.66
C LYS A 177 -7.75 -16.24 -10.98
N PRO A 178 -7.24 -15.38 -10.08
CA PRO A 178 -7.11 -13.96 -10.32
C PRO A 178 -6.09 -13.62 -11.41
N ALA A 179 -6.26 -12.49 -12.08
CA ALA A 179 -5.39 -12.05 -13.17
C ALA A 179 -3.89 -12.00 -12.78
N ARG A 180 -3.56 -11.68 -11.51
CA ARG A 180 -2.20 -11.67 -11.00
C ARG A 180 -1.50 -13.04 -11.01
N ALA A 181 -2.26 -14.13 -11.13
CA ALA A 181 -1.72 -15.49 -11.28
C ALA A 181 -1.30 -15.84 -12.73
N THR A 182 -1.48 -14.91 -13.68
CA THR A 182 -1.08 -15.11 -15.07
C THR A 182 0.43 -15.05 -15.21
N ASP A 183 1.03 -16.02 -15.90
CA ASP A 183 2.45 -15.97 -16.24
C ASP A 183 2.71 -14.94 -17.35
N ILE A 184 3.31 -13.81 -16.97
CA ILE A 184 3.56 -12.64 -17.81
C ILE A 184 5.06 -12.41 -17.92
N SER A 185 5.56 -12.41 -19.16
CA SER A 185 6.97 -12.08 -19.42
C SER A 185 7.26 -10.59 -19.19
N GLU A 186 8.55 -10.26 -19.08
CA GLU A 186 9.02 -8.88 -18.88
C GLU A 186 8.47 -7.93 -19.96
N ASP A 187 8.52 -8.36 -21.23
CA ASP A 187 8.04 -7.57 -22.38
C ASP A 187 6.52 -7.36 -22.37
N GLU A 188 5.77 -8.29 -21.76
CA GLU A 188 4.31 -8.23 -21.66
C GLU A 188 3.81 -7.38 -20.48
N ARG A 189 4.65 -7.10 -19.49
CA ARG A 189 4.25 -6.39 -18.25
C ARG A 189 3.60 -5.04 -18.50
N SER A 190 4.09 -4.29 -19.47
CA SER A 190 3.52 -2.99 -19.82
C SER A 190 2.09 -3.14 -20.36
N ILE A 191 1.87 -4.08 -21.25
CA ILE A 191 0.56 -4.39 -21.83
C ILE A 191 -0.40 -4.88 -20.74
N PHE A 192 0.06 -5.80 -19.89
CA PHE A 192 -0.72 -6.35 -18.80
C PHE A 192 -1.22 -5.26 -17.83
N ARG A 193 -0.35 -4.31 -17.45
CA ARG A 193 -0.76 -3.16 -16.64
C ARG A 193 -1.80 -2.29 -17.33
N GLN A 194 -1.68 -2.07 -18.66
CA GLN A 194 -2.61 -1.28 -19.44
C GLN A 194 -4.00 -1.92 -19.56
N LEU A 195 -4.15 -3.22 -19.31
CA LEU A 195 -5.47 -3.86 -19.25
C LEU A 195 -6.31 -3.30 -18.09
N GLY A 196 -5.71 -2.77 -17.04
CA GLY A 196 -6.39 -2.10 -15.93
C GLY A 196 -7.31 -3.03 -15.15
N LEU A 197 -6.85 -4.26 -14.89
CA LEU A 197 -7.61 -5.31 -14.23
C LEU A 197 -7.66 -5.11 -12.72
N LEU A 198 -8.76 -5.49 -12.10
CA LEU A 198 -8.99 -5.39 -10.67
C LEU A 198 -8.18 -6.46 -9.92
N THR A 199 -8.20 -7.69 -10.41
CA THR A 199 -7.51 -8.83 -9.78
C THR A 199 -6.02 -8.93 -10.13
N ASN A 200 -5.48 -7.95 -10.86
CA ASN A 200 -4.04 -7.77 -11.04
C ASN A 200 -3.38 -7.01 -9.87
N LYS A 201 -4.18 -6.33 -9.07
CA LYS A 201 -3.67 -5.53 -7.95
C LYS A 201 -3.09 -6.44 -6.85
N PRO A 202 -1.99 -6.01 -6.20
CA PRO A 202 -1.44 -6.74 -5.05
C PRO A 202 -2.43 -6.74 -3.88
N VAL A 203 -2.40 -7.81 -3.09
CA VAL A 203 -3.35 -8.06 -2.00
C VAL A 203 -2.64 -8.15 -0.66
N LEU A 204 -3.22 -7.52 0.36
CA LEU A 204 -2.89 -7.64 1.77
C LEU A 204 -4.07 -8.27 2.50
N TYR A 205 -3.86 -9.40 3.15
CA TYR A 205 -4.84 -10.01 4.04
C TYR A 205 -4.70 -9.44 5.46
N VAL A 206 -5.77 -8.85 5.97
CA VAL A 206 -5.85 -8.25 7.31
C VAL A 206 -6.77 -9.12 8.16
N ALA A 207 -6.18 -9.97 8.99
CA ALA A 207 -6.92 -10.83 9.92
C ALA A 207 -7.31 -10.01 11.16
N ASN A 208 -8.58 -9.60 11.23
CA ASN A 208 -9.14 -8.90 12.38
C ASN A 208 -9.57 -9.92 13.44
N VAL A 209 -8.84 -9.95 14.56
CA VAL A 209 -9.03 -10.88 15.68
C VAL A 209 -9.63 -10.18 16.90
N ASP A 210 -10.04 -10.95 17.91
CA ASP A 210 -10.36 -10.44 19.24
C ASP A 210 -9.12 -9.90 19.98
N GLU A 211 -9.31 -9.24 21.11
CA GLU A 211 -8.24 -8.62 21.88
C GLU A 211 -7.23 -9.63 22.39
N ASP A 212 -7.70 -10.79 22.87
CA ASP A 212 -6.86 -11.84 23.44
C ASP A 212 -5.93 -12.47 22.40
N SER A 213 -6.30 -12.40 21.13
CA SER A 213 -5.55 -12.96 20.01
C SER A 213 -4.68 -11.93 19.25
N ALA A 214 -4.64 -10.67 19.69
CA ALA A 214 -3.99 -9.59 18.95
C ALA A 214 -2.47 -9.76 18.80
N ALA A 215 -1.81 -10.38 19.78
CA ALA A 215 -0.36 -10.61 19.78
C ALA A 215 0.04 -11.80 18.89
N GLU A 216 -0.61 -12.94 19.05
CA GLU A 216 -0.20 -14.21 18.41
C GLU A 216 -1.12 -14.68 17.28
N GLY A 217 -2.31 -14.11 17.19
CA GLY A 217 -3.35 -14.60 16.30
C GLY A 217 -4.13 -15.77 16.89
N ASN A 218 -4.96 -16.40 16.06
CA ASN A 218 -5.77 -17.55 16.43
C ASN A 218 -5.89 -18.56 15.27
N ALA A 219 -6.63 -19.64 15.46
CA ALA A 219 -6.79 -20.70 14.45
C ALA A 219 -7.41 -20.19 13.14
N LEU A 220 -8.22 -19.15 13.16
CA LEU A 220 -8.80 -18.54 11.95
C LEU A 220 -7.75 -17.68 11.22
N SER A 221 -7.01 -16.86 11.94
CA SER A 221 -5.94 -16.03 11.35
C SER A 221 -4.80 -16.87 10.79
N GLU A 222 -4.46 -18.02 11.39
CA GLU A 222 -3.45 -18.95 10.85
C GLU A 222 -3.87 -19.56 9.50
N LYS A 223 -5.17 -19.83 9.30
CA LYS A 223 -5.66 -20.26 7.97
C LYS A 223 -5.47 -19.16 6.92
N VAL A 224 -5.78 -17.91 7.27
CA VAL A 224 -5.57 -16.75 6.39
C VAL A 224 -4.10 -16.56 6.07
N LYS A 225 -3.21 -16.70 7.06
CA LYS A 225 -1.76 -16.61 6.89
C LYS A 225 -1.23 -17.68 5.94
N ALA A 226 -1.71 -18.92 6.07
CA ALA A 226 -1.34 -20.00 5.18
C ALA A 226 -1.79 -19.74 3.74
N GLN A 227 -3.00 -19.21 3.54
CA GLN A 227 -3.50 -18.81 2.23
C GLN A 227 -2.67 -17.67 1.63
N ALA A 228 -2.39 -16.62 2.40
CA ALA A 228 -1.55 -15.50 1.97
C ALA A 228 -0.16 -15.99 1.51
N ALA A 229 0.46 -16.88 2.28
CA ALA A 229 1.75 -17.47 1.92
C ALA A 229 1.69 -18.28 0.62
N ALA A 230 0.62 -19.06 0.40
CA ALA A 230 0.42 -19.84 -0.82
C ALA A 230 0.24 -18.95 -2.07
N GLU A 231 -0.33 -17.77 -1.91
CA GLU A 231 -0.55 -16.79 -3.00
C GLU A 231 0.59 -15.78 -3.17
N GLY A 232 1.57 -15.78 -2.27
CA GLY A 232 2.61 -14.73 -2.23
C GLY A 232 2.05 -13.36 -1.85
N ALA A 233 0.92 -13.31 -1.14
CA ALA A 233 0.29 -12.09 -0.67
C ALA A 233 0.83 -11.67 0.70
N ALA A 234 0.71 -10.38 1.03
CA ALA A 234 1.04 -9.87 2.34
C ALA A 234 -0.03 -10.24 3.38
N PHE A 235 0.38 -10.32 4.66
CA PHE A 235 -0.50 -10.72 5.75
C PHE A 235 -0.20 -9.91 7.03
N VAL A 236 -1.25 -9.51 7.74
CA VAL A 236 -1.13 -8.86 9.05
C VAL A 236 -2.27 -9.30 9.98
N VAL A 237 -1.96 -9.48 11.26
CA VAL A 237 -2.95 -9.66 12.33
C VAL A 237 -3.19 -8.31 13.00
N ILE A 238 -4.45 -7.97 13.26
CA ILE A 238 -4.85 -6.74 13.94
C ILE A 238 -6.10 -6.98 14.77
N SER A 239 -6.26 -6.26 15.86
CA SER A 239 -7.55 -6.13 16.54
C SER A 239 -8.08 -4.71 16.35
N ALA A 240 -9.09 -4.57 15.49
CA ALA A 240 -9.70 -3.28 15.22
C ALA A 240 -10.25 -2.61 16.47
N LYS A 241 -10.64 -3.40 17.48
CA LYS A 241 -11.11 -2.91 18.77
C LYS A 241 -9.97 -2.26 19.56
N ILE A 242 -8.82 -2.96 19.70
CA ILE A 242 -7.63 -2.39 20.34
C ILE A 242 -7.19 -1.11 19.64
N GLU A 243 -7.14 -1.11 18.30
CA GLU A 243 -6.72 0.09 17.55
C GLU A 243 -7.66 1.28 17.80
N SER A 244 -8.96 1.02 17.92
CA SER A 244 -9.95 2.05 18.26
C SER A 244 -9.74 2.62 19.67
N GLU A 245 -9.33 1.80 20.63
CA GLU A 245 -9.03 2.23 21.99
C GLU A 245 -7.72 3.03 22.03
N LEU A 246 -6.65 2.52 21.37
CA LEU A 246 -5.35 3.18 21.28
C LEU A 246 -5.42 4.57 20.63
N SER A 247 -6.31 4.76 19.66
CA SER A 247 -6.44 6.04 18.95
C SER A 247 -6.94 7.20 19.82
N GLY A 248 -7.49 6.91 20.98
CA GLY A 248 -7.97 7.89 21.96
C GLY A 248 -7.01 8.15 23.12
N LEU A 249 -5.88 7.46 23.19
CA LEU A 249 -4.92 7.54 24.30
C LEU A 249 -3.76 8.50 23.97
N GLU A 250 -3.23 9.15 25.02
CA GLU A 250 -1.95 9.88 24.94
C GLU A 250 -0.78 8.88 24.87
N ASP A 251 0.39 9.34 24.42
CA ASP A 251 1.53 8.47 24.10
C ASP A 251 1.96 7.58 25.29
N GLU A 252 2.03 8.13 26.52
CA GLU A 252 2.41 7.38 27.71
C GLU A 252 1.38 6.29 28.07
N GLU A 253 0.08 6.61 27.99
CA GLU A 253 -1.02 5.68 28.23
C GLU A 253 -1.06 4.59 27.17
N ARG A 254 -0.76 4.94 25.92
CA ARG A 254 -0.69 4.01 24.79
C ARG A 254 0.42 2.97 24.99
N ASP A 255 1.60 3.40 25.40
CA ASP A 255 2.73 2.50 25.66
C ASP A 255 2.43 1.53 26.82
N GLU A 256 1.82 2.00 27.91
CA GLU A 256 1.38 1.16 29.01
C GLU A 256 0.36 0.11 28.55
N PHE A 257 -0.65 0.53 27.78
CA PHE A 257 -1.70 -0.35 27.26
C PHE A 257 -1.14 -1.43 26.32
N LEU A 258 -0.23 -1.07 25.42
CA LEU A 258 0.46 -2.02 24.53
C LEU A 258 1.27 -3.05 25.33
N ASN A 259 2.00 -2.60 26.34
CA ASN A 259 2.80 -3.48 27.20
C ASN A 259 1.92 -4.48 27.98
N GLU A 260 0.76 -4.05 28.48
CA GLU A 260 -0.20 -4.93 29.17
C GLU A 260 -0.74 -6.03 28.26
N LEU A 261 -0.92 -5.72 26.96
CA LEU A 261 -1.37 -6.66 25.95
C LEU A 261 -0.24 -7.50 25.33
N GLY A 262 1.01 -7.28 25.71
CA GLY A 262 2.17 -7.95 25.13
C GLY A 262 2.44 -7.55 23.68
N LEU A 263 2.03 -6.35 23.28
CA LEU A 263 2.23 -5.79 21.95
C LEU A 263 3.43 -4.84 21.97
N GLU A 264 4.32 -4.96 21.00
CA GLU A 264 5.48 -4.06 20.84
C GLU A 264 5.09 -2.72 20.19
N GLU A 265 4.02 -2.72 19.39
CA GLU A 265 3.54 -1.56 18.65
C GLU A 265 2.06 -1.70 18.26
N PRO A 266 1.37 -0.59 17.91
CA PRO A 266 0.03 -0.65 17.33
C PRO A 266 -0.03 -1.51 16.06
N GLY A 267 -1.10 -2.28 15.91
CA GLY A 267 -1.33 -3.08 14.70
C GLY A 267 -1.47 -2.22 13.44
N LEU A 268 -1.94 -0.98 13.59
CA LEU A 268 -1.99 0.01 12.50
C LEU A 268 -0.60 0.28 11.91
N ASN A 269 0.44 0.35 12.72
CA ASN A 269 1.81 0.54 12.23
C ASN A 269 2.26 -0.64 11.36
N ARG A 270 1.91 -1.87 11.76
CA ARG A 270 2.17 -3.07 10.96
C ARG A 270 1.38 -3.07 9.66
N LEU A 271 0.10 -2.66 9.71
CA LEU A 271 -0.76 -2.51 8.54
C LEU A 271 -0.20 -1.50 7.53
N ILE A 272 0.21 -0.33 8.01
CA ILE A 272 0.78 0.74 7.18
C ILE A 272 2.08 0.26 6.50
N ARG A 273 2.99 -0.36 7.26
CA ARG A 273 4.23 -0.91 6.70
C ARG A 273 3.98 -2.05 5.71
N ALA A 274 3.02 -2.94 6.00
CA ALA A 274 2.66 -4.01 5.07
C ALA A 274 2.09 -3.45 3.77
N GLY A 275 1.21 -2.44 3.83
CA GLY A 275 0.68 -1.75 2.65
C GLY A 275 1.77 -1.04 1.85
N TYR A 276 2.73 -0.42 2.54
CA TYR A 276 3.88 0.24 1.92
C TYR A 276 4.77 -0.75 1.16
N GLY A 277 5.13 -1.87 1.80
CA GLY A 277 5.92 -2.93 1.18
C GLY A 277 5.18 -3.62 0.03
N LEU A 278 3.85 -3.80 0.15
CA LEU A 278 3.02 -4.42 -0.88
C LEU A 278 3.03 -3.63 -2.20
N LEU A 279 3.16 -2.32 -2.11
CA LEU A 279 3.23 -1.41 -3.26
C LEU A 279 4.65 -1.27 -3.82
N ASP A 280 5.61 -2.05 -3.32
CA ASP A 280 7.03 -2.00 -3.70
C ASP A 280 7.62 -0.60 -3.54
N LEU A 281 7.24 0.06 -2.43
CA LEU A 281 7.68 1.41 -2.09
C LEU A 281 8.93 1.37 -1.23
N ILE A 282 9.81 2.35 -1.48
CA ILE A 282 10.98 2.62 -0.67
C ILE A 282 11.02 4.09 -0.25
N THR A 283 11.77 4.36 0.79
CA THR A 283 11.94 5.71 1.33
C THR A 283 13.37 6.18 1.14
N TYR A 284 13.54 7.37 0.58
CA TYR A 284 14.79 8.13 0.69
C TYR A 284 14.55 9.39 1.54
N PHE A 285 15.61 9.99 2.03
CA PHE A 285 15.55 11.12 2.93
C PHE A 285 16.29 12.33 2.35
N THR A 286 15.80 13.50 2.72
CA THR A 286 16.56 14.75 2.65
C THR A 286 16.72 15.27 4.07
N ALA A 287 17.94 15.62 4.48
CA ALA A 287 18.24 16.05 5.83
C ALA A 287 18.97 17.38 5.82
N GLY A 288 18.51 18.31 6.64
CA GLY A 288 19.12 19.63 6.80
C GLY A 288 18.57 20.39 8.01
N PRO A 289 19.20 21.53 8.39
CA PRO A 289 18.80 22.28 9.59
C PRO A 289 17.37 22.84 9.55
N LYS A 290 16.82 23.04 8.35
CA LYS A 290 15.44 23.54 8.21
C LYS A 290 14.44 22.40 8.41
N GLU A 291 14.63 21.31 7.66
CA GLU A 291 13.76 20.13 7.70
C GLU A 291 14.53 18.85 7.42
N THR A 292 14.09 17.77 8.02
CA THR A 292 14.38 16.39 7.57
C THR A 292 13.08 15.79 7.09
N ARG A 293 13.10 15.23 5.88
CA ARG A 293 11.90 14.72 5.22
C ARG A 293 12.12 13.37 4.59
N ALA A 294 11.14 12.49 4.75
CA ALA A 294 11.03 11.22 4.08
C ALA A 294 10.24 11.37 2.76
N TRP A 295 10.71 10.73 1.70
CA TRP A 295 10.13 10.76 0.37
C TRP A 295 9.87 9.36 -0.13
N THR A 296 8.68 9.13 -0.68
CA THR A 296 8.27 7.84 -1.23
C THR A 296 8.55 7.73 -2.71
N ILE A 297 9.17 6.64 -3.11
CA ILE A 297 9.37 6.25 -4.51
C ILE A 297 9.17 4.73 -4.66
N GLN A 298 8.98 4.26 -5.88
CA GLN A 298 9.01 2.83 -6.17
C GLN A 298 10.44 2.30 -6.26
N THR A 299 10.64 1.05 -5.89
CA THR A 299 11.90 0.34 -6.10
C THR A 299 12.31 0.43 -7.57
N GLY A 300 13.60 0.67 -7.82
CA GLY A 300 14.14 0.85 -9.17
C GLY A 300 14.03 2.26 -9.75
N THR A 301 13.46 3.22 -9.01
CA THR A 301 13.41 4.63 -9.43
C THR A 301 14.81 5.22 -9.54
N LEU A 302 15.11 5.88 -10.66
CA LEU A 302 16.38 6.54 -10.88
C LEU A 302 16.44 7.91 -10.20
N ALA A 303 17.66 8.38 -9.91
CA ALA A 303 17.90 9.63 -9.19
C ALA A 303 17.20 10.87 -9.80
N PRO A 304 17.12 11.07 -11.13
CA PRO A 304 16.36 12.19 -11.70
C PRO A 304 14.86 12.13 -11.37
N GLN A 305 14.23 10.96 -11.50
CA GLN A 305 12.82 10.78 -11.17
C GLN A 305 12.57 10.96 -9.66
N ALA A 306 13.48 10.47 -8.81
CA ALA A 306 13.41 10.71 -7.38
C ALA A 306 13.49 12.23 -7.07
N ALA A 307 14.37 12.97 -7.71
CA ALA A 307 14.42 14.43 -7.61
C ALA A 307 13.11 15.08 -8.08
N GLY A 308 12.46 14.50 -9.10
CA GLY A 308 11.17 14.93 -9.64
C GLY A 308 10.01 14.83 -8.64
N VAL A 309 10.09 13.91 -7.66
CA VAL A 309 9.12 13.80 -6.58
C VAL A 309 9.14 15.03 -5.67
N ILE A 310 10.30 15.67 -5.51
CA ILE A 310 10.44 16.93 -4.77
C ILE A 310 9.87 18.08 -5.59
N HIS A 311 10.35 18.23 -6.83
CA HIS A 311 9.88 19.24 -7.76
C HIS A 311 10.26 18.88 -9.21
N THR A 312 9.37 19.14 -10.16
CA THR A 312 9.60 18.82 -11.59
C THR A 312 10.82 19.51 -12.18
N ASP A 313 11.20 20.69 -11.67
CA ASP A 313 12.41 21.39 -12.14
C ASP A 313 13.68 20.68 -11.68
N PHE A 314 13.66 19.97 -10.54
CA PHE A 314 14.79 19.18 -10.07
C PHE A 314 15.07 18.00 -11.00
N GLU A 315 14.03 17.37 -11.54
CA GLU A 315 14.16 16.31 -12.53
C GLU A 315 14.74 16.85 -13.85
N LYS A 316 14.15 17.93 -14.37
CA LYS A 316 14.57 18.53 -15.64
C LYS A 316 16.01 19.08 -15.59
N GLY A 317 16.35 19.73 -14.49
CA GLY A 317 17.66 20.34 -14.28
C GLY A 317 18.68 19.39 -13.60
N PHE A 318 18.37 18.11 -13.42
CA PHE A 318 19.20 17.18 -12.66
C PHE A 318 20.66 17.13 -13.17
N ILE A 319 21.60 17.34 -12.26
CA ILE A 319 23.03 17.24 -12.51
C ILE A 319 23.60 15.98 -11.87
N ARG A 320 23.40 15.82 -10.55
CA ARG A 320 23.85 14.68 -9.75
C ARG A 320 23.13 14.62 -8.41
N ALA A 321 23.21 13.45 -7.75
CA ALA A 321 22.81 13.28 -6.37
C ALA A 321 24.06 13.06 -5.48
N GLU A 322 24.19 13.86 -4.43
CA GLU A 322 25.14 13.60 -3.34
C GLU A 322 24.43 12.64 -2.39
N THR A 323 24.96 11.41 -2.29
CA THR A 323 24.27 10.27 -1.69
C THR A 323 25.06 9.70 -0.52
N ILE A 324 24.43 9.56 0.63
CA ILE A 324 25.00 8.93 1.82
C ILE A 324 24.01 7.85 2.26
N SER A 325 24.45 6.63 2.57
CA SER A 325 23.56 5.64 3.17
C SER A 325 23.11 6.08 4.56
N PHE A 326 21.92 5.65 4.99
CA PHE A 326 21.44 5.92 6.36
C PHE A 326 22.48 5.53 7.41
N ASP A 327 23.03 4.32 7.31
CA ASP A 327 23.99 3.80 8.28
C ASP A 327 25.27 4.67 8.35
N ASP A 328 25.86 5.03 7.20
CA ASP A 328 27.03 5.91 7.16
C ASP A 328 26.70 7.32 7.69
N TYR A 329 25.48 7.82 7.44
CA TYR A 329 25.06 9.13 7.94
C TYR A 329 24.98 9.16 9.45
N VAL A 330 24.41 8.11 10.06
CA VAL A 330 24.29 7.96 11.52
C VAL A 330 25.65 7.71 12.15
N GLU A 331 26.44 6.75 11.64
CA GLU A 331 27.75 6.38 12.18
C GLU A 331 28.73 7.56 12.17
N LEU A 332 28.71 8.36 11.11
CA LEU A 332 29.62 9.47 10.91
C LEU A 332 29.06 10.83 11.34
N ASN A 333 27.94 10.82 12.06
CA ASN A 333 27.29 12.01 12.61
C ASN A 333 27.00 13.09 11.57
N GLY A 334 26.46 12.68 10.42
CA GLY A 334 25.91 13.56 9.40
C GLY A 334 26.78 13.76 8.17
N GLU A 335 26.35 14.70 7.32
CA GLU A 335 26.95 14.95 6.00
C GLU A 335 28.44 15.30 6.07
N ALA A 336 28.85 16.13 7.03
CA ALA A 336 30.23 16.58 7.15
C ALA A 336 31.18 15.43 7.46
N GLY A 337 30.81 14.55 8.42
CA GLY A 337 31.60 13.38 8.77
C GLY A 337 31.66 12.35 7.64
N ALA A 338 30.53 12.11 6.98
CA ALA A 338 30.47 11.21 5.82
C ALA A 338 31.36 11.72 4.66
N LYS A 339 31.37 13.01 4.42
CA LYS A 339 32.24 13.62 3.40
C LYS A 339 33.71 13.50 3.74
N GLU A 340 34.10 13.78 4.99
CA GLU A 340 35.49 13.65 5.46
C GLU A 340 36.00 12.20 5.33
N LYS A 341 35.15 11.23 5.60
CA LYS A 341 35.48 9.80 5.49
C LYS A 341 35.32 9.22 4.08
N GLY A 342 34.96 10.04 3.09
CA GLY A 342 34.78 9.60 1.70
C GLY A 342 33.56 8.70 1.48
N LYS A 343 32.57 8.77 2.37
CA LYS A 343 31.33 7.99 2.29
C LYS A 343 30.20 8.71 1.54
N MET A 344 30.36 9.99 1.24
CA MET A 344 29.45 10.71 0.36
C MET A 344 29.79 10.39 -1.10
N ARG A 345 28.88 9.69 -1.77
CA ARG A 345 28.98 9.31 -3.18
C ARG A 345 28.39 10.41 -4.07
N LEU A 346 28.89 10.53 -5.28
CA LEU A 346 28.35 11.41 -6.31
C LEU A 346 27.71 10.53 -7.39
N GLU A 347 26.41 10.48 -7.42
CA GLU A 347 25.65 9.59 -8.29
C GLU A 347 25.06 10.34 -9.49
N GLY A 348 25.11 9.70 -10.65
CA GLY A 348 24.62 10.23 -11.92
C GLY A 348 23.15 9.88 -12.21
N LYS A 349 22.76 10.09 -13.48
CA LYS A 349 21.37 9.90 -13.93
C LYS A 349 20.88 8.45 -13.90
N ASP A 350 21.81 7.51 -14.00
CA ASP A 350 21.47 6.07 -14.06
C ASP A 350 21.51 5.40 -12.68
N TYR A 351 21.72 6.19 -11.61
CA TYR A 351 21.71 5.66 -10.26
C TYR A 351 20.28 5.29 -9.84
N GLN A 352 20.10 4.04 -9.45
CA GLN A 352 18.87 3.56 -8.81
C GLN A 352 18.94 3.87 -7.31
N VAL A 353 17.99 4.68 -6.85
CA VAL A 353 17.90 5.04 -5.43
C VAL A 353 17.60 3.82 -4.58
N VAL A 354 18.30 3.69 -3.47
CA VAL A 354 18.16 2.58 -2.51
C VAL A 354 17.39 3.06 -1.28
N ASP A 355 16.61 2.15 -0.66
CA ASP A 355 15.91 2.45 0.59
C ASP A 355 16.89 2.90 1.68
N GLY A 356 16.59 4.02 2.32
CA GLY A 356 17.44 4.61 3.34
C GLY A 356 18.50 5.58 2.83
N ASP A 357 18.61 5.82 1.52
CA ASP A 357 19.54 6.84 1.01
C ASP A 357 19.18 8.23 1.54
N VAL A 358 20.18 8.97 2.01
CA VAL A 358 20.07 10.40 2.33
C VAL A 358 20.65 11.16 1.13
N LEU A 359 19.78 11.91 0.43
CA LEU A 359 20.07 12.52 -0.86
C LEU A 359 20.07 14.04 -0.80
N HIS A 360 21.05 14.64 -1.49
CA HIS A 360 21.07 16.05 -1.79
C HIS A 360 21.20 16.23 -3.30
N PHE A 361 20.14 16.66 -3.97
CA PHE A 361 20.12 16.83 -5.41
C PHE A 361 20.75 18.15 -5.83
N ARG A 362 21.65 18.09 -6.81
CA ARG A 362 22.21 19.25 -7.51
C ARG A 362 21.55 19.36 -8.87
N PHE A 363 20.97 20.51 -9.15
CA PHE A 363 20.26 20.78 -10.40
C PHE A 363 20.60 22.18 -10.91
N ALA A 364 20.47 22.36 -12.22
CA ALA A 364 20.54 23.66 -12.89
C ALA A 364 19.16 24.30 -12.93
N ASN A 365 19.08 25.60 -12.63
CA ASN A 365 17.88 26.44 -12.76
C ASN A 365 17.60 26.74 -14.23
#